data_0761fba505500e74260e17c475e6150e
#
_entry.id   0761fba505500e74260e17c475e6150e
#
_cell.length_a   1.000
_cell.length_b   1.000
_cell.length_c   1.000
_cell.angle_alpha   90.00
_cell.angle_beta   90.00
_cell.angle_gamma   90.00
#
_symmetry.space_group_name_H-M   'P 1'
#
loop_
_entity.id
_entity.type
_entity.pdbx_description
1 polymer ?
#
loop_
_entity_poly.entity_id
_entity_poly.type
_entity_poly.pdbx_seq_one_letter_code
_entity_poly.pdbx_strand_id
1 'polypeptide(L)'
;MLAFESLESIINKIKNKELSSKEVFDYFQKRIEKYDNKIEAFNYVNKNFVEKNGTVLEWIPVWVKDLYCENWVLTTASSIMLQNFIPPYDATIIKKLNEAGMNSIWKLNLDEFAMWTSWENSAIRVTKNPWALDRIPWWSSSWSAASVAAWLCPVALWTDTWWSLRQPSFMCWVVWFRPGYWRNSRYWIIPMASSLDCPWTITRTVKDASIMYELMNWYDDLDNVTIEWNHKIDPKIWERKDLKGKKIWVPKEYFEEWLDKNVRETINKAIKDLEDMWAEIVNISLPVTKYAIAAYYIIVPAEVSTNLARLDWIRYGHISDLSHDNLEEFYVNNRWEWLWLESKRRSILWSYVLSAWFYDAYFTKASQVRTLIIRDFEEAFNKVDVIACPASPSVAWKIWEKIDDPLKMYIADSYTIPASLAWLPWICIPCWFAESEDEEKKSLPVWLQLIWPSFWEEKIFEIANVFEKQTKWYEKMIPAWFED
;
A
#
# COMPACT_ATOMS: atom_id res chain seq x y z
N MET A 1 7.51 -11.41 -23.71
CA MET A 1 7.06 -12.30 -22.64
C MET A 1 5.89 -11.65 -21.92
N LEU A 2 4.78 -12.38 -21.71
CA LEU A 2 3.54 -11.80 -21.11
C LEU A 2 3.78 -11.24 -19.70
N ALA A 3 4.68 -11.83 -18.93
CA ALA A 3 5.04 -11.32 -17.60
C ALA A 3 5.49 -9.85 -17.60
N PHE A 4 6.13 -9.38 -18.65
CA PHE A 4 6.67 -8.02 -18.73
C PHE A 4 5.70 -7.00 -19.34
N GLU A 5 4.52 -7.43 -19.73
CA GLU A 5 3.49 -6.55 -20.28
C GLU A 5 2.80 -5.75 -19.15
N SER A 6 2.43 -4.50 -19.47
CA SER A 6 1.56 -3.70 -18.60
C SER A 6 0.13 -4.25 -18.62
N LEU A 7 -0.68 -3.89 -17.62
CA LEU A 7 -2.10 -4.21 -17.58
C LEU A 7 -2.82 -3.70 -18.84
N GLU A 8 -2.53 -2.44 -19.24
CA GLU A 8 -3.07 -1.84 -20.47
C GLU A 8 -2.73 -2.68 -21.71
N SER A 9 -1.47 -3.12 -21.84
CA SER A 9 -1.01 -3.93 -22.96
C SER A 9 -1.74 -5.28 -23.00
N ILE A 10 -1.90 -5.96 -21.87
CA ILE A 10 -2.60 -7.23 -21.77
C ILE A 10 -4.06 -7.05 -22.17
N ILE A 11 -4.77 -6.02 -21.66
CA ILE A 11 -6.14 -5.69 -22.02
C ILE A 11 -6.27 -5.52 -23.54
N ASN A 12 -5.38 -4.74 -24.14
CA ASN A 12 -5.42 -4.48 -25.58
C ASN A 12 -5.20 -5.73 -26.41
N LYS A 13 -4.28 -6.61 -26.02
CA LYS A 13 -4.04 -7.89 -26.69
C LYS A 13 -5.24 -8.82 -26.63
N ILE A 14 -5.95 -8.85 -25.49
CA ILE A 14 -7.19 -9.63 -25.38
C ILE A 14 -8.28 -9.04 -26.28
N LYS A 15 -8.49 -7.72 -26.26
CA LYS A 15 -9.47 -7.03 -27.12
C LYS A 15 -9.19 -7.26 -28.62
N ASN A 16 -7.91 -7.27 -28.98
CA ASN A 16 -7.47 -7.53 -30.36
C ASN A 16 -7.49 -9.03 -30.73
N LYS A 17 -7.85 -9.91 -29.79
CA LYS A 17 -7.84 -11.38 -29.97
C LYS A 17 -6.44 -11.97 -30.24
N GLU A 18 -5.41 -11.30 -29.81
CA GLU A 18 -4.02 -11.79 -29.83
C GLU A 18 -3.75 -12.78 -28.69
N LEU A 19 -4.49 -12.61 -27.57
CA LEU A 19 -4.50 -13.48 -26.40
C LEU A 19 -5.95 -13.71 -25.94
N SER A 20 -6.20 -14.82 -25.27
CA SER A 20 -7.42 -15.05 -24.50
C SER A 20 -7.17 -14.77 -23.01
N SER A 21 -8.20 -14.41 -22.28
CA SER A 21 -8.14 -14.27 -20.81
C SER A 21 -7.70 -15.56 -20.12
N LYS A 22 -8.07 -16.72 -20.69
CA LYS A 22 -7.66 -18.04 -20.19
C LYS A 22 -6.15 -18.26 -20.33
N GLU A 23 -5.56 -17.89 -21.47
CA GLU A 23 -4.09 -17.97 -21.65
C GLU A 23 -3.34 -17.07 -20.68
N VAL A 24 -3.86 -15.85 -20.43
CA VAL A 24 -3.29 -14.92 -19.43
C VAL A 24 -3.35 -15.53 -18.03
N PHE A 25 -4.52 -16.10 -17.67
CA PHE A 25 -4.71 -16.77 -16.39
C PHE A 25 -3.72 -17.94 -16.21
N ASP A 26 -3.69 -18.87 -17.15
CA ASP A 26 -2.85 -20.06 -17.09
C ASP A 26 -1.36 -19.71 -17.07
N TYR A 27 -0.99 -18.64 -17.77
CA TYR A 27 0.38 -18.15 -17.74
C TYR A 27 0.81 -17.68 -16.34
N PHE A 28 0.03 -16.83 -15.70
CA PHE A 28 0.35 -16.34 -14.35
C PHE A 28 0.24 -17.44 -13.31
N GLN A 29 -0.69 -18.38 -13.43
CA GLN A 29 -0.77 -19.52 -12.53
C GLN A 29 0.49 -20.38 -12.59
N LYS A 30 0.99 -20.72 -13.76
CA LYS A 30 2.25 -21.47 -13.94
C LYS A 30 3.45 -20.71 -13.35
N ARG A 31 3.48 -19.38 -13.50
CA ARG A 31 4.55 -18.57 -12.90
C ARG A 31 4.51 -18.62 -11.38
N ILE A 32 3.34 -18.52 -10.78
CA ILE A 32 3.19 -18.63 -9.32
C ILE A 32 3.65 -20.00 -8.84
N GLU A 33 3.20 -21.08 -9.48
CA GLU A 33 3.63 -22.45 -9.14
C GLU A 33 5.17 -22.61 -9.22
N LYS A 34 5.81 -21.94 -10.17
CA LYS A 34 7.27 -21.98 -10.36
C LYS A 34 8.04 -21.14 -9.34
N TYR A 35 7.53 -19.98 -8.93
CA TYR A 35 8.32 -18.98 -8.23
C TYR A 35 7.84 -18.63 -6.81
N ASP A 36 6.58 -18.89 -6.44
CA ASP A 36 6.07 -18.47 -5.14
C ASP A 36 6.75 -19.19 -3.96
N ASN A 37 7.28 -20.37 -4.17
CA ASN A 37 8.12 -21.07 -3.18
C ASN A 37 9.38 -20.30 -2.76
N LYS A 38 9.85 -19.34 -3.58
CA LYS A 38 10.97 -18.44 -3.27
C LYS A 38 10.50 -17.14 -2.62
N ILE A 39 9.31 -16.65 -2.97
CA ILE A 39 8.76 -15.35 -2.56
C ILE A 39 7.81 -15.49 -1.37
N GLU A 40 7.00 -16.54 -1.34
CA GLU A 40 5.99 -16.83 -0.31
C GLU A 40 4.91 -15.73 -0.17
N ALA A 41 4.33 -15.32 -1.31
CA ALA A 41 3.41 -14.19 -1.37
C ALA A 41 1.92 -14.53 -1.13
N PHE A 42 1.50 -15.79 -1.20
CA PHE A 42 0.07 -16.14 -1.25
C PHE A 42 -0.41 -16.97 -0.07
N ASN A 43 -1.59 -16.63 0.49
CA ASN A 43 -2.28 -17.40 1.53
C ASN A 43 -3.19 -18.48 0.93
N TYR A 44 -3.98 -18.10 -0.06
CA TYR A 44 -5.01 -18.95 -0.65
C TYR A 44 -5.04 -18.82 -2.17
N VAL A 45 -5.31 -19.95 -2.83
CA VAL A 45 -5.38 -20.06 -4.29
C VAL A 45 -6.76 -20.51 -4.68
N ASN A 46 -7.49 -19.69 -5.43
CA ASN A 46 -8.69 -20.12 -6.13
C ASN A 46 -8.30 -20.58 -7.55
N LYS A 47 -8.51 -21.86 -7.85
CA LYS A 47 -8.19 -22.43 -9.19
C LYS A 47 -9.35 -22.30 -10.19
N ASN A 48 -10.46 -21.72 -9.80
CA ASN A 48 -11.64 -21.59 -10.65
C ASN A 48 -11.51 -20.36 -11.54
N PHE A 49 -11.33 -20.59 -12.81
CA PHE A 49 -11.39 -19.55 -13.83
C PHE A 49 -12.82 -19.34 -14.30
N VAL A 50 -13.26 -18.08 -14.35
CA VAL A 50 -14.57 -17.70 -14.89
C VAL A 50 -14.32 -16.81 -16.10
N GLU A 51 -14.80 -17.18 -17.27
CA GLU A 51 -14.65 -16.40 -18.50
C GLU A 51 -15.94 -15.63 -18.82
N LYS A 52 -15.79 -14.33 -19.03
CA LYS A 52 -16.82 -13.46 -19.61
C LYS A 52 -16.12 -12.42 -20.48
N ASN A 53 -16.60 -12.20 -21.70
CA ASN A 53 -16.00 -11.30 -22.67
C ASN A 53 -16.70 -9.92 -22.67
N GLY A 54 -16.00 -8.89 -23.13
CA GLY A 54 -16.56 -7.55 -23.37
C GLY A 54 -16.63 -6.65 -22.15
N THR A 55 -15.74 -6.84 -21.19
CA THR A 55 -15.61 -6.00 -20.01
C THR A 55 -14.37 -5.09 -20.07
N VAL A 56 -14.20 -4.16 -19.13
CA VAL A 56 -13.06 -3.24 -19.13
C VAL A 56 -11.75 -3.98 -18.87
N LEU A 57 -11.74 -4.89 -17.90
CA LEU A 57 -10.58 -5.68 -17.50
C LEU A 57 -10.44 -7.01 -18.25
N GLU A 58 -11.38 -7.35 -19.13
CA GLU A 58 -11.32 -8.57 -19.98
C GLU A 58 -10.97 -9.83 -19.18
N TRP A 59 -11.43 -9.93 -17.93
CA TRP A 59 -11.22 -11.07 -17.03
C TRP A 59 -9.76 -11.36 -16.70
N ILE A 60 -8.95 -10.32 -16.69
CA ILE A 60 -7.57 -10.39 -16.24
C ILE A 60 -7.51 -10.77 -14.76
N PRO A 61 -6.57 -11.64 -14.37
CA PRO A 61 -6.35 -11.97 -12.98
C PRO A 61 -5.87 -10.76 -12.19
N VAL A 62 -6.55 -10.49 -11.07
CA VAL A 62 -6.19 -9.46 -10.09
C VAL A 62 -6.02 -10.14 -8.73
N TRP A 63 -4.94 -9.84 -8.05
CA TRP A 63 -4.66 -10.39 -6.74
C TRP A 63 -5.22 -9.51 -5.64
N VAL A 64 -5.83 -10.13 -4.65
CA VAL A 64 -6.60 -9.44 -3.63
C VAL A 64 -5.96 -9.64 -2.27
N LYS A 65 -5.63 -8.56 -1.55
CA LYS A 65 -5.18 -8.63 -0.16
C LYS A 65 -6.22 -9.33 0.71
N ASP A 66 -5.78 -10.19 1.61
CA ASP A 66 -6.65 -11.02 2.43
C ASP A 66 -7.38 -10.26 3.56
N LEU A 67 -7.68 -8.99 3.32
CA LEU A 67 -8.58 -8.13 4.11
C LEU A 67 -9.91 -7.85 3.40
N TYR A 68 -9.95 -7.98 2.08
CA TYR A 68 -11.18 -7.77 1.33
C TYR A 68 -12.09 -8.97 1.48
N CYS A 69 -13.27 -8.80 2.04
CA CYS A 69 -14.29 -9.84 2.04
C CYS A 69 -14.72 -10.12 0.59
N GLU A 70 -14.74 -11.40 0.25
CA GLU A 70 -15.15 -11.90 -1.05
C GLU A 70 -16.09 -13.09 -0.83
N ASN A 71 -17.24 -13.03 -1.46
CA ASN A 71 -18.33 -13.97 -1.25
C ASN A 71 -17.88 -15.43 -1.49
N TRP A 72 -18.05 -16.26 -0.46
CA TRP A 72 -17.63 -17.66 -0.44
C TRP A 72 -16.13 -17.92 -0.64
N VAL A 73 -15.28 -16.91 -0.42
CA VAL A 73 -13.83 -17.05 -0.46
C VAL A 73 -13.24 -16.83 0.93
N LEU A 74 -12.38 -17.75 1.37
CA LEU A 74 -11.70 -17.66 2.65
C LEU A 74 -11.00 -16.29 2.80
N THR A 75 -11.25 -15.60 3.91
CA THR A 75 -10.70 -14.28 4.21
C THR A 75 -10.18 -14.26 5.64
N THR A 76 -8.86 -14.38 5.80
CA THR A 76 -8.25 -14.64 7.11
C THR A 76 -7.63 -13.43 7.79
N ALA A 77 -7.41 -12.33 7.06
CA ALA A 77 -6.58 -11.22 7.52
C ALA A 77 -5.20 -11.66 8.03
N SER A 78 -4.69 -12.80 7.52
CA SER A 78 -3.48 -13.50 7.97
C SER A 78 -3.40 -13.73 9.48
N SER A 79 -4.56 -13.91 10.10
CA SER A 79 -4.75 -14.23 11.52
C SER A 79 -5.33 -15.64 11.66
N ILE A 80 -4.79 -16.38 12.61
CA ILE A 80 -5.38 -17.68 13.02
C ILE A 80 -6.83 -17.50 13.46
N MET A 81 -7.15 -16.37 13.99
CA MET A 81 -8.43 -15.88 14.38
C MET A 81 -9.53 -16.05 13.35
N LEU A 82 -9.24 -15.67 12.11
CA LEU A 82 -10.17 -15.73 11.00
C LEU A 82 -9.84 -16.89 10.05
N GLN A 83 -9.04 -17.87 10.49
CA GLN A 83 -8.59 -18.97 9.62
C GLN A 83 -9.72 -19.76 8.94
N ASN A 84 -10.94 -19.69 9.50
CA ASN A 84 -12.12 -20.38 8.98
C ASN A 84 -13.19 -19.41 8.48
N PHE A 85 -12.90 -18.11 8.40
CA PHE A 85 -13.91 -17.12 8.04
C PHE A 85 -14.14 -17.08 6.54
N ILE A 86 -15.34 -17.46 6.11
CA ILE A 86 -15.81 -17.39 4.73
C ILE A 86 -16.98 -16.40 4.71
N PRO A 87 -16.79 -15.16 4.23
CA PRO A 87 -17.84 -14.16 4.19
C PRO A 87 -18.93 -14.53 3.17
N PRO A 88 -20.23 -14.31 3.50
CA PRO A 88 -21.34 -14.50 2.56
C PRO A 88 -21.62 -13.25 1.70
N TYR A 89 -20.67 -12.34 1.56
CA TYR A 89 -20.79 -11.05 0.89
C TYR A 89 -19.46 -10.60 0.32
N ASP A 90 -19.53 -9.72 -0.68
CA ASP A 90 -18.38 -9.02 -1.26
C ASP A 90 -18.17 -7.65 -0.64
N ALA A 91 -16.91 -7.25 -0.46
CA ALA A 91 -16.57 -5.84 -0.33
C ALA A 91 -17.04 -5.08 -1.58
N THR A 92 -17.51 -3.82 -1.41
CA THR A 92 -18.01 -3.04 -2.53
C THR A 92 -17.01 -2.93 -3.69
N ILE A 93 -15.72 -2.76 -3.38
CA ILE A 93 -14.65 -2.74 -4.39
C ILE A 93 -14.56 -4.07 -5.15
N ILE A 94 -14.64 -5.20 -4.45
CA ILE A 94 -14.62 -6.52 -5.09
C ILE A 94 -15.81 -6.68 -6.05
N LYS A 95 -17.00 -6.31 -5.61
CA LYS A 95 -18.21 -6.33 -6.45
C LYS A 95 -18.01 -5.51 -7.73
N LYS A 96 -17.51 -4.29 -7.62
CA LYS A 96 -17.31 -3.38 -8.75
C LYS A 96 -16.23 -3.86 -9.72
N LEU A 97 -15.14 -4.37 -9.20
CA LEU A 97 -14.07 -4.92 -10.04
C LEU A 97 -14.52 -6.22 -10.73
N ASN A 98 -15.34 -7.05 -10.08
CA ASN A 98 -15.96 -8.21 -10.71
C ASN A 98 -16.91 -7.79 -11.85
N GLU A 99 -17.71 -6.73 -11.67
CA GLU A 99 -18.54 -6.13 -12.72
C GLU A 99 -17.67 -5.60 -13.89
N ALA A 100 -16.49 -5.04 -13.59
CA ALA A 100 -15.53 -4.58 -14.59
C ALA A 100 -14.75 -5.71 -15.28
N GLY A 101 -14.94 -6.97 -14.87
CA GLY A 101 -14.26 -8.14 -15.44
C GLY A 101 -12.95 -8.49 -14.76
N MET A 102 -12.86 -8.26 -13.46
CA MET A 102 -11.79 -8.82 -12.66
C MET A 102 -11.98 -10.34 -12.50
N ASN A 103 -10.89 -11.06 -12.48
CA ASN A 103 -10.86 -12.46 -12.08
C ASN A 103 -10.05 -12.57 -10.78
N SER A 104 -10.74 -12.61 -9.64
CA SER A 104 -10.09 -12.78 -8.34
C SER A 104 -9.69 -14.23 -8.15
N ILE A 105 -8.39 -14.49 -8.00
CA ILE A 105 -7.89 -15.86 -8.00
C ILE A 105 -7.09 -16.15 -6.73
N TRP A 106 -6.46 -15.12 -6.14
CA TRP A 106 -5.45 -15.31 -5.11
C TRP A 106 -5.63 -14.31 -3.99
N LYS A 107 -5.65 -14.82 -2.75
CA LYS A 107 -5.57 -13.99 -1.55
C LYS A 107 -4.12 -13.81 -1.14
N LEU A 108 -3.67 -12.57 -1.17
CA LEU A 108 -2.33 -12.17 -0.80
C LEU A 108 -2.18 -12.13 0.71
N ASN A 109 -1.10 -12.69 1.18
CA ASN A 109 -0.71 -12.64 2.58
C ASN A 109 -0.49 -11.20 3.07
N LEU A 110 -0.45 -10.98 4.38
CA LEU A 110 -0.24 -9.69 5.05
C LEU A 110 0.19 -9.92 6.50
N ASP A 111 0.67 -8.88 7.18
CA ASP A 111 0.76 -8.90 8.64
C ASP A 111 -0.63 -9.05 9.26
N GLU A 112 -0.74 -9.72 10.40
CA GLU A 112 -1.99 -9.96 11.08
C GLU A 112 -2.82 -8.66 11.21
N PHE A 113 -4.05 -8.63 10.64
CA PHE A 113 -4.94 -7.47 10.54
C PHE A 113 -4.28 -6.21 9.96
N ALA A 114 -3.30 -6.36 9.09
CA ALA A 114 -2.46 -5.28 8.55
C ALA A 114 -1.69 -4.48 9.63
N MET A 115 -1.55 -5.03 10.81
CA MET A 115 -0.84 -4.41 11.93
C MET A 115 0.62 -4.81 11.91
N TRP A 116 1.52 -3.84 12.00
CA TRP A 116 2.94 -3.98 12.16
C TRP A 116 3.83 -3.56 10.99
N THR A 117 5.10 -3.38 11.35
CA THR A 117 6.15 -2.74 10.58
C THR A 117 7.09 -3.70 9.88
N SER A 118 7.21 -4.93 10.35
CA SER A 118 8.30 -5.81 9.91
C SER A 118 7.88 -6.96 9.01
N TRP A 119 6.56 -7.11 8.66
CA TRP A 119 6.02 -8.23 7.84
C TRP A 119 6.35 -9.64 8.41
N GLU A 120 6.99 -9.68 9.54
CA GLU A 120 7.40 -10.92 10.23
C GLU A 120 6.29 -11.46 11.12
N ASN A 121 5.15 -10.74 11.22
CA ASN A 121 4.01 -11.06 12.08
C ASN A 121 2.80 -11.63 11.33
N SER A 122 3.01 -12.25 10.18
CA SER A 122 1.98 -13.09 9.56
C SER A 122 1.92 -14.43 10.27
N ALA A 123 0.70 -14.89 10.64
CA ALA A 123 0.51 -16.22 11.19
C ALA A 123 0.76 -17.34 10.17
N ILE A 124 0.95 -17.01 8.89
CA ILE A 124 0.99 -17.98 7.80
C ILE A 124 2.39 -18.10 7.19
N ARG A 125 3.01 -17.00 6.71
CA ARG A 125 4.29 -17.03 5.98
C ARG A 125 5.05 -15.72 6.09
N VAL A 126 6.37 -15.79 5.84
CA VAL A 126 7.29 -14.64 5.76
C VAL A 126 7.74 -14.44 4.32
N THR A 127 7.40 -13.31 3.68
CA THR A 127 7.73 -13.04 2.28
C THR A 127 9.13 -12.45 2.09
N LYS A 128 9.75 -12.72 0.95
CA LYS A 128 11.10 -12.29 0.60
C LYS A 128 11.08 -11.26 -0.53
N ASN A 129 12.05 -10.36 -0.50
CA ASN A 129 12.19 -9.32 -1.52
C ASN A 129 12.66 -9.92 -2.86
N PRO A 130 11.96 -9.70 -3.97
CA PRO A 130 12.38 -10.23 -5.29
C PRO A 130 13.73 -9.74 -5.77
N TRP A 131 14.22 -8.59 -5.29
CA TRP A 131 15.53 -8.02 -5.66
C TRP A 131 16.68 -8.58 -4.83
N ALA A 132 16.37 -9.06 -3.61
CA ALA A 132 17.35 -9.65 -2.70
C ALA A 132 16.62 -10.55 -1.69
N LEU A 133 16.63 -11.87 -1.91
CA LEU A 133 15.83 -12.84 -1.14
C LEU A 133 16.20 -12.93 0.35
N ASP A 134 17.32 -12.36 0.76
CA ASP A 134 17.77 -12.22 2.14
C ASP A 134 17.30 -10.91 2.79
N ARG A 135 16.57 -10.08 2.04
CA ARG A 135 16.06 -8.79 2.51
C ARG A 135 14.56 -8.76 2.57
N ILE A 136 14.11 -7.82 3.38
CA ILE A 136 12.69 -7.60 3.56
C ILE A 136 12.09 -6.92 2.33
N PRO A 137 10.88 -7.30 1.91
CA PRO A 137 10.07 -6.48 1.02
C PRO A 137 9.29 -5.40 1.78
N TRP A 138 9.35 -5.39 3.12
CA TRP A 138 8.86 -4.45 4.12
C TRP A 138 7.33 -4.24 4.21
N TRP A 139 6.77 -4.20 5.47
CA TRP A 139 5.38 -3.88 5.82
C TRP A 139 4.29 -4.83 5.33
N SER A 140 3.07 -4.63 5.89
CA SER A 140 1.92 -5.50 5.61
C SER A 140 1.47 -5.54 4.14
N SER A 141 2.16 -4.86 3.22
CA SER A 141 2.00 -4.85 1.76
C SER A 141 3.09 -5.59 1.00
N SER A 142 4.06 -6.12 1.68
CA SER A 142 5.21 -6.82 1.10
C SER A 142 4.80 -7.82 0.04
N TRP A 143 3.76 -8.57 0.31
CA TRP A 143 3.26 -9.64 -0.55
C TRP A 143 2.72 -9.14 -1.88
N SER A 144 1.93 -8.05 -1.84
CA SER A 144 1.40 -7.47 -3.08
C SER A 144 2.50 -6.81 -3.90
N ALA A 145 3.41 -6.08 -3.26
CA ALA A 145 4.54 -5.49 -3.96
C ALA A 145 5.48 -6.55 -4.51
N ALA A 146 5.82 -7.56 -3.72
CA ALA A 146 6.68 -8.67 -4.15
C ALA A 146 6.04 -9.46 -5.30
N SER A 147 4.73 -9.72 -5.27
CA SER A 147 4.05 -10.45 -6.33
C SER A 147 4.04 -9.70 -7.66
N VAL A 148 3.79 -8.38 -7.66
CA VAL A 148 3.85 -7.54 -8.87
C VAL A 148 5.29 -7.38 -9.34
N ALA A 149 6.24 -7.16 -8.44
CA ALA A 149 7.66 -7.03 -8.75
C ALA A 149 8.30 -8.33 -9.23
N ALA A 150 7.87 -9.47 -8.69
CA ALA A 150 8.25 -10.79 -9.14
C ALA A 150 7.53 -11.21 -10.43
N TRP A 151 6.72 -10.30 -11.00
CA TRP A 151 6.01 -10.54 -12.26
C TRP A 151 5.08 -11.76 -12.19
N LEU A 152 4.56 -12.00 -11.00
CA LEU A 152 3.57 -13.05 -10.75
C LEU A 152 2.15 -12.56 -11.04
N CYS A 153 1.96 -11.23 -11.15
CA CYS A 153 0.70 -10.61 -11.50
C CYS A 153 0.89 -9.25 -12.19
N PRO A 154 -0.09 -8.78 -12.97
CA PRO A 154 -0.06 -7.44 -13.55
C PRO A 154 -0.47 -6.35 -12.55
N VAL A 155 -1.37 -6.66 -11.61
CA VAL A 155 -1.92 -5.73 -10.64
C VAL A 155 -2.36 -6.45 -9.36
N ALA A 156 -2.21 -5.79 -8.21
CA ALA A 156 -2.67 -6.29 -6.92
C ALA A 156 -3.50 -5.24 -6.18
N LEU A 157 -4.59 -5.68 -5.54
CA LEU A 157 -5.39 -4.84 -4.62
C LEU A 157 -4.75 -4.79 -3.25
N TRP A 158 -4.92 -3.64 -2.61
CA TRP A 158 -4.32 -3.35 -1.34
C TRP A 158 -5.14 -2.40 -0.45
N THR A 159 -4.71 -2.22 0.81
CA THR A 159 -5.21 -1.17 1.71
C THR A 159 -4.04 -0.43 2.33
N ASP A 160 -4.14 0.90 2.42
CA ASP A 160 -3.19 1.75 3.14
C ASP A 160 -3.86 2.41 4.32
N THR A 161 -3.23 2.33 5.46
CA THR A 161 -3.61 3.12 6.62
C THR A 161 -2.64 4.29 6.78
N TRP A 162 -1.31 4.09 6.58
CA TRP A 162 -0.30 5.15 6.60
C TRP A 162 1.06 4.81 5.97
N TRP A 163 1.49 3.54 5.96
CA TRP A 163 2.77 3.11 5.38
C TRP A 163 2.82 1.68 4.89
N SER A 164 1.82 0.89 5.17
CA SER A 164 1.74 -0.49 4.65
C SER A 164 1.91 -0.60 3.14
N LEU A 165 1.93 0.53 2.44
CA LEU A 165 2.07 0.67 1.02
C LEU A 165 3.41 1.22 0.59
N ARG A 166 3.88 2.27 1.26
CA ARG A 166 4.97 3.08 0.72
C ARG A 166 6.32 2.41 0.86
N GLN A 167 6.57 1.72 1.97
CA GLN A 167 7.85 1.06 2.17
C GLN A 167 8.01 -0.26 1.40
N PRO A 168 7.01 -1.13 1.20
CA PRO A 168 7.18 -2.27 0.29
C PRO A 168 7.42 -1.87 -1.17
N SER A 169 6.87 -0.76 -1.63
CA SER A 169 7.16 -0.30 -2.98
C SER A 169 8.62 0.04 -3.16
N PHE A 170 9.25 0.71 -2.18
CA PHE A 170 10.66 1.08 -2.27
C PHE A 170 11.59 -0.08 -2.48
N MET A 171 11.13 -1.28 -2.19
CA MET A 171 11.96 -2.46 -2.23
C MET A 171 11.69 -3.33 -3.43
N CYS A 172 10.59 -3.03 -4.18
CA CYS A 172 10.07 -3.95 -5.16
C CYS A 172 9.97 -3.42 -6.61
N TRP A 173 10.32 -2.18 -6.92
CA TRP A 173 10.32 -1.61 -8.29
C TRP A 173 8.93 -1.60 -8.96
N VAL A 174 7.92 -1.05 -8.27
CA VAL A 174 6.53 -0.97 -8.71
C VAL A 174 5.94 0.41 -8.48
N VAL A 175 4.89 0.75 -9.22
CA VAL A 175 4.15 2.01 -9.05
C VAL A 175 3.09 1.86 -7.98
N TRP A 176 3.00 2.87 -7.15
CA TRP A 176 2.04 2.97 -6.08
C TRP A 176 1.32 4.28 -6.16
N PHE A 177 0.01 4.21 -6.19
CA PHE A 177 -0.80 5.38 -6.12
C PHE A 177 -1.84 5.25 -5.02
N ARG A 178 -2.03 6.16 -4.09
CA ARG A 178 -3.10 6.26 -3.11
C ARG A 178 -3.97 7.46 -3.43
N PRO A 179 -5.28 7.33 -3.68
CA PRO A 179 -6.19 8.46 -3.85
C PRO A 179 -6.40 9.21 -2.54
N GLY A 180 -7.09 10.32 -2.59
CA GLY A 180 -7.63 10.95 -1.41
C GLY A 180 -8.54 9.99 -0.62
N TYR A 181 -8.55 10.12 0.69
CA TYR A 181 -9.27 9.24 1.62
C TYR A 181 -10.76 9.05 1.27
N TRP A 182 -11.38 10.02 0.61
CA TRP A 182 -12.80 10.09 0.27
C TRP A 182 -13.18 9.38 -1.04
N ARG A 183 -12.26 8.73 -1.71
CA ARG A 183 -12.43 8.24 -3.08
C ARG A 183 -12.96 6.83 -3.19
N ASN A 184 -12.50 5.94 -2.33
CA ASN A 184 -12.76 4.52 -2.46
C ASN A 184 -13.54 3.99 -1.26
N SER A 185 -14.57 3.17 -1.52
CA SER A 185 -15.34 2.52 -0.47
C SER A 185 -14.50 1.53 0.33
N ARG A 186 -14.71 1.51 1.65
CA ARG A 186 -14.12 0.57 2.60
C ARG A 186 -15.14 -0.46 3.09
N TYR A 187 -16.33 -0.45 2.54
CA TYR A 187 -17.39 -1.33 2.97
C TYR A 187 -17.03 -2.79 2.78
N TRP A 188 -17.12 -3.58 3.83
CA TRP A 188 -16.69 -4.98 3.93
C TRP A 188 -15.19 -5.24 3.67
N ILE A 189 -14.35 -4.27 3.94
CA ILE A 189 -12.92 -4.48 4.14
C ILE A 189 -12.69 -4.61 5.65
N ILE A 190 -11.95 -5.62 6.09
CA ILE A 190 -11.60 -5.79 7.51
C ILE A 190 -10.77 -4.59 7.96
N PRO A 191 -11.28 -3.76 8.90
CA PRO A 191 -10.69 -2.47 9.21
C PRO A 191 -9.48 -2.60 10.16
N MET A 192 -8.50 -1.73 9.94
CA MET A 192 -7.40 -1.51 10.86
C MET A 192 -7.58 -0.19 11.62
N ALA A 193 -7.53 0.95 10.93
CA ALA A 193 -7.77 2.27 11.48
C ALA A 193 -8.72 3.05 10.59
N SER A 194 -9.98 3.12 11.02
CA SER A 194 -11.10 3.56 10.18
C SER A 194 -10.97 5.00 9.65
N SER A 195 -10.23 5.89 10.35
CA SER A 195 -10.01 7.27 9.89
C SER A 195 -8.87 7.43 8.89
N LEU A 196 -8.20 6.34 8.51
CA LEU A 196 -7.00 6.37 7.66
C LEU A 196 -7.00 5.29 6.58
N ASP A 197 -7.66 4.16 6.81
CA ASP A 197 -7.71 3.06 5.84
C ASP A 197 -8.23 3.53 4.49
N CYS A 198 -7.46 3.25 3.44
CA CYS A 198 -7.79 3.59 2.08
C CYS A 198 -7.51 2.39 1.15
N PRO A 199 -8.53 1.86 0.46
CA PRO A 199 -8.37 0.81 -0.55
C PRO A 199 -7.61 1.30 -1.79
N TRP A 200 -6.87 0.37 -2.47
CA TRP A 200 -5.82 0.80 -3.32
C TRP A 200 -5.27 -0.25 -4.29
N THR A 201 -4.35 0.13 -5.19
CA THR A 201 -3.69 -0.80 -6.11
C THR A 201 -2.18 -0.59 -6.23
N ILE A 202 -1.49 -1.68 -6.54
CA ILE A 202 -0.09 -1.71 -6.96
C ILE A 202 -0.06 -2.14 -8.41
N THR A 203 0.72 -1.45 -9.21
CA THR A 203 0.81 -1.69 -10.64
C THR A 203 2.25 -1.55 -11.13
N ARG A 204 2.48 -1.86 -12.40
CA ARG A 204 3.81 -1.74 -13.01
C ARG A 204 4.07 -0.37 -13.59
N THR A 205 3.03 0.28 -14.11
CA THR A 205 3.12 1.57 -14.78
C THR A 205 2.15 2.57 -14.19
N VAL A 206 2.45 3.85 -14.38
CA VAL A 206 1.56 4.95 -13.99
C VAL A 206 0.21 4.85 -14.71
N LYS A 207 0.22 4.38 -15.97
CA LYS A 207 -1.01 4.20 -16.75
C LYS A 207 -1.89 3.10 -16.16
N ASP A 208 -1.31 1.97 -15.76
CA ASP A 208 -2.04 0.89 -15.12
C ASP A 208 -2.69 1.35 -13.80
N ALA A 209 -1.98 2.16 -13.00
CA ALA A 209 -2.53 2.76 -11.78
C ALA A 209 -3.74 3.63 -12.06
N SER A 210 -3.72 4.39 -13.17
CA SER A 210 -4.84 5.24 -13.55
C SER A 210 -6.07 4.44 -13.99
N ILE A 211 -5.89 3.33 -14.71
CA ILE A 211 -6.99 2.43 -15.10
C ILE A 211 -7.69 1.89 -13.85
N MET A 212 -6.92 1.40 -12.90
CA MET A 212 -7.48 0.88 -11.66
C MET A 212 -8.16 1.96 -10.81
N TYR A 213 -7.59 3.19 -10.80
CA TYR A 213 -8.21 4.32 -10.12
C TYR A 213 -9.59 4.63 -10.68
N GLU A 214 -9.75 4.73 -11.99
CA GLU A 214 -11.06 5.00 -12.61
C GLU A 214 -12.09 3.90 -12.31
N LEU A 215 -11.66 2.65 -12.16
CA LEU A 215 -12.53 1.53 -11.82
C LEU A 215 -12.93 1.48 -10.34
N MET A 216 -12.11 2.04 -9.45
CA MET A 216 -12.33 1.97 -8.00
C MET A 216 -12.93 3.25 -7.41
N ASN A 217 -12.84 4.37 -8.13
CA ASN A 217 -13.28 5.68 -7.66
C ASN A 217 -14.77 5.93 -7.96
N TRP A 218 -15.63 5.81 -6.96
CA TRP A 218 -17.04 6.17 -7.04
C TRP A 218 -17.65 6.39 -5.64
N TYR A 219 -18.80 7.02 -5.63
CA TYR A 219 -19.64 7.16 -4.44
C TYR A 219 -20.28 5.82 -4.04
N ASP A 220 -20.26 5.51 -2.75
CA ASP A 220 -20.90 4.35 -2.15
C ASP A 220 -21.73 4.82 -0.95
N ASP A 221 -23.06 4.70 -1.03
CA ASP A 221 -23.98 5.03 0.05
C ASP A 221 -23.85 4.11 1.29
N LEU A 222 -23.13 3.00 1.16
CA LEU A 222 -22.81 2.10 2.26
C LEU A 222 -21.53 2.51 3.04
N ASP A 223 -20.73 3.45 2.52
CA ASP A 223 -19.59 4.04 3.22
C ASP A 223 -19.67 5.57 3.26
N ASN A 224 -20.11 6.11 4.39
CA ASN A 224 -20.29 7.55 4.62
C ASN A 224 -19.05 8.43 4.39
N VAL A 225 -17.90 7.82 4.15
CA VAL A 225 -16.66 8.55 3.86
C VAL A 225 -16.55 8.88 2.39
N THR A 226 -17.14 8.09 1.51
CA THR A 226 -17.08 8.35 0.08
C THR A 226 -17.90 9.57 -0.30
N ILE A 227 -17.38 10.37 -1.22
CA ILE A 227 -18.07 11.55 -1.73
C ILE A 227 -18.32 11.41 -3.23
N GLU A 228 -19.43 11.98 -3.68
CA GLU A 228 -19.77 12.01 -5.09
C GLU A 228 -18.81 12.93 -5.86
N TRP A 229 -18.07 12.36 -6.82
CA TRP A 229 -17.06 13.08 -7.59
C TRP A 229 -16.89 12.45 -8.97
N ASN A 230 -17.47 13.07 -9.98
CA ASN A 230 -17.54 12.55 -11.35
C ASN A 230 -16.36 13.02 -12.25
N HIS A 231 -15.16 13.09 -11.73
CA HIS A 231 -13.99 13.40 -12.54
C HIS A 231 -13.39 12.16 -13.21
N LYS A 232 -13.39 12.17 -14.53
CA LYS A 232 -12.60 11.23 -15.35
C LYS A 232 -11.24 11.84 -15.64
N ILE A 233 -10.25 11.00 -15.76
CA ILE A 233 -8.90 11.44 -16.17
C ILE A 233 -8.97 11.96 -17.60
N ASP A 234 -8.52 13.22 -17.82
CA ASP A 234 -8.43 13.78 -19.16
C ASP A 234 -7.37 13.01 -19.98
N PRO A 235 -7.73 12.39 -21.11
CA PRO A 235 -6.79 11.66 -21.94
C PRO A 235 -5.57 12.48 -22.39
N LYS A 236 -5.68 13.81 -22.46
CA LYS A 236 -4.59 14.70 -22.85
C LYS A 236 -3.40 14.67 -21.91
N ILE A 237 -3.57 14.28 -20.64
CA ILE A 237 -2.44 14.16 -19.72
C ILE A 237 -1.39 13.17 -20.22
N TRP A 238 -1.81 12.14 -20.97
CA TRP A 238 -0.93 11.12 -21.53
C TRP A 238 -0.10 11.61 -22.73
N GLU A 239 -0.47 12.74 -23.35
CA GLU A 239 0.24 13.34 -24.48
C GLU A 239 1.32 14.32 -24.02
N ARG A 240 1.31 14.70 -22.75
CA ARG A 240 2.26 15.66 -22.18
C ARG A 240 3.69 15.12 -22.21
N LYS A 241 4.63 16.00 -22.64
CA LYS A 241 6.06 15.63 -22.83
C LYS A 241 7.01 16.35 -21.85
N ASP A 242 6.57 17.41 -21.21
CA ASP A 242 7.36 18.21 -20.27
C ASP A 242 6.53 18.68 -19.08
N LEU A 243 7.18 19.28 -18.11
CA LEU A 243 6.56 19.80 -16.89
C LEU A 243 6.54 21.33 -16.84
N LYS A 244 6.64 21.99 -17.99
CA LYS A 244 6.62 23.45 -18.06
C LYS A 244 5.38 24.04 -17.39
N GLY A 245 5.62 25.01 -16.49
CA GLY A 245 4.57 25.66 -15.71
C GLY A 245 4.12 24.89 -14.48
N LYS A 246 4.77 23.78 -14.10
CA LYS A 246 4.53 23.06 -12.85
C LYS A 246 5.53 23.50 -11.78
N LYS A 247 5.02 23.79 -10.59
CA LYS A 247 5.81 24.12 -9.41
C LYS A 247 5.88 22.92 -8.49
N ILE A 248 7.09 22.37 -8.34
CA ILE A 248 7.37 21.21 -7.51
C ILE A 248 8.09 21.65 -6.25
N TRP A 249 7.57 21.30 -5.12
CA TRP A 249 8.17 21.60 -3.84
C TRP A 249 8.99 20.47 -3.26
N VAL A 250 10.15 20.81 -2.72
CA VAL A 250 11.04 19.90 -2.00
C VAL A 250 11.13 20.36 -0.54
N PRO A 251 10.46 19.69 0.42
CA PRO A 251 10.50 20.08 1.82
C PRO A 251 11.87 19.80 2.43
N LYS A 252 12.49 20.79 3.05
CA LYS A 252 13.82 20.64 3.68
C LYS A 252 13.81 19.63 4.83
N GLU A 253 12.69 19.48 5.54
CA GLU A 253 12.49 18.57 6.65
C GLU A 253 12.61 17.09 6.26
N TYR A 254 12.48 16.79 4.97
CA TYR A 254 12.63 15.43 4.44
C TYR A 254 14.07 15.13 3.97
N PHE A 255 15.04 16.02 4.22
CA PHE A 255 16.45 15.88 3.85
C PHE A 255 17.36 16.06 5.05
N GLU A 256 16.93 15.66 6.25
CA GLU A 256 17.69 15.74 7.49
C GLU A 256 18.71 14.58 7.64
N GLU A 257 19.49 14.56 8.72
CA GLU A 257 20.66 13.68 8.91
C GLU A 257 20.35 12.18 8.85
N TRP A 258 19.14 11.76 9.19
CA TRP A 258 18.72 10.35 9.16
C TRP A 258 18.46 9.78 7.74
N LEU A 259 18.47 10.62 6.70
CA LEU A 259 18.38 10.15 5.32
C LEU A 259 19.73 9.60 4.87
N ASP A 260 19.74 8.31 4.53
CA ASP A 260 20.90 7.60 3.95
C ASP A 260 21.52 8.40 2.82
N LYS A 261 22.85 8.50 2.81
CA LYS A 261 23.57 9.30 1.83
C LYS A 261 23.30 8.87 0.40
N ASN A 262 23.31 7.57 0.14
CA ASN A 262 23.13 7.02 -1.21
C ASN A 262 21.68 7.23 -1.70
N VAL A 263 20.70 7.13 -0.79
CA VAL A 263 19.30 7.47 -1.07
C VAL A 263 19.16 8.95 -1.36
N ARG A 264 19.77 9.82 -0.55
CA ARG A 264 19.76 11.28 -0.74
C ARG A 264 20.31 11.66 -2.12
N GLU A 265 21.45 11.10 -2.52
CA GLU A 265 22.05 11.37 -3.82
C GLU A 265 21.11 10.94 -4.96
N THR A 266 20.49 9.78 -4.82
CA THR A 266 19.53 9.25 -5.80
C THR A 266 18.29 10.13 -5.93
N ILE A 267 17.71 10.57 -4.81
CA ILE A 267 16.54 11.46 -4.82
C ILE A 267 16.90 12.84 -5.38
N ASN A 268 18.06 13.40 -5.02
CA ASN A 268 18.51 14.67 -5.59
C ASN A 268 18.67 14.59 -7.12
N LYS A 269 19.12 13.45 -7.64
CA LYS A 269 19.16 13.21 -9.07
C LYS A 269 17.75 13.18 -9.68
N ALA A 270 16.80 12.49 -9.04
CA ALA A 270 15.43 12.45 -9.51
C ALA A 270 14.76 13.84 -9.51
N ILE A 271 15.06 14.68 -8.50
CA ILE A 271 14.61 16.08 -8.47
C ILE A 271 15.25 16.89 -9.61
N LYS A 272 16.51 16.66 -9.88
CA LYS A 272 17.21 17.26 -11.02
C LYS A 272 16.58 16.84 -12.35
N ASP A 273 16.24 15.56 -12.51
CA ASP A 273 15.53 15.06 -13.69
C ASP A 273 14.18 15.79 -13.89
N LEU A 274 13.42 16.06 -12.80
CA LEU A 274 12.18 16.85 -12.87
C LEU A 274 12.46 18.32 -13.33
N GLU A 275 13.53 18.93 -12.83
CA GLU A 275 13.95 20.26 -13.27
C GLU A 275 14.34 20.27 -14.76
N ASP A 276 15.08 19.27 -15.22
CA ASP A 276 15.47 19.10 -16.62
C ASP A 276 14.24 18.85 -17.53
N MET A 277 13.13 18.36 -16.97
CA MET A 277 11.81 18.27 -17.61
C MET A 277 11.03 19.58 -17.56
N TRP A 278 11.65 20.70 -17.20
CA TRP A 278 11.08 22.05 -17.12
C TRP A 278 10.15 22.32 -15.95
N ALA A 279 10.22 21.55 -14.86
CA ALA A 279 9.55 21.91 -13.62
C ALA A 279 10.30 23.05 -12.89
N GLU A 280 9.57 23.92 -12.23
CA GLU A 280 10.12 24.91 -11.30
C GLU A 280 10.25 24.29 -9.90
N ILE A 281 11.50 24.13 -9.41
CA ILE A 281 11.75 23.58 -8.07
C ILE A 281 11.72 24.70 -7.04
N VAL A 282 10.88 24.56 -6.02
CA VAL A 282 10.68 25.54 -4.94
C VAL A 282 11.00 24.91 -3.59
N ASN A 283 11.79 25.56 -2.76
CA ASN A 283 12.07 25.12 -1.40
C ASN A 283 11.11 25.78 -0.40
N ILE A 284 10.36 25.02 0.33
CA ILE A 284 9.45 25.49 1.39
C ILE A 284 9.63 24.61 2.66
N SER A 285 9.00 24.97 3.77
CA SER A 285 9.08 24.25 5.04
C SER A 285 7.72 23.74 5.49
N LEU A 286 7.69 22.52 6.03
CA LEU A 286 6.54 21.86 6.70
C LEU A 286 6.87 21.66 8.20
N PRO A 287 6.91 22.71 9.04
CA PRO A 287 7.46 22.65 10.38
C PRO A 287 6.68 21.75 11.35
N VAL A 288 5.36 21.50 11.08
CA VAL A 288 4.53 20.68 11.96
C VAL A 288 4.73 19.19 11.72
N THR A 289 5.30 18.79 10.58
CA THR A 289 5.48 17.36 10.22
C THR A 289 6.37 16.60 11.21
N LYS A 290 7.26 17.26 11.94
CA LYS A 290 8.06 16.67 13.02
C LYS A 290 7.23 16.03 14.16
N TYR A 291 5.98 16.43 14.31
CA TYR A 291 5.07 15.88 15.31
C TYR A 291 4.18 14.74 14.75
N ALA A 292 4.29 14.47 13.47
CA ALA A 292 3.40 13.52 12.80
C ALA A 292 3.54 12.10 13.36
N ILE A 293 4.76 11.64 13.65
CA ILE A 293 5.02 10.33 14.24
C ILE A 293 4.31 10.21 15.59
N ALA A 294 4.49 11.17 16.48
CA ALA A 294 3.88 11.13 17.80
C ALA A 294 2.34 11.14 17.74
N ALA A 295 1.75 12.02 16.90
CA ALA A 295 0.30 12.08 16.71
C ALA A 295 -0.25 10.76 16.16
N TYR A 296 0.45 10.20 15.20
CA TYR A 296 0.11 8.96 14.56
C TYR A 296 0.07 7.78 15.56
N TYR A 297 1.15 7.58 16.33
CA TYR A 297 1.26 6.50 17.32
C TYR A 297 0.28 6.63 18.48
N ILE A 298 -0.49 7.69 18.55
CA ILE A 298 -1.62 7.85 19.45
C ILE A 298 -2.94 7.53 18.74
N ILE A 299 -3.20 8.12 17.57
CA ILE A 299 -4.49 8.00 16.87
C ILE A 299 -4.75 6.57 16.40
N VAL A 300 -3.80 6.00 15.69
CA VAL A 300 -4.03 4.73 15.00
C VAL A 300 -4.23 3.55 15.96
N PRO A 301 -3.37 3.34 16.95
CA PRO A 301 -3.59 2.24 17.85
C PRO A 301 -4.87 2.39 18.69
N ALA A 302 -5.32 3.61 18.96
CA ALA A 302 -6.62 3.83 19.58
C ALA A 302 -7.76 3.27 18.71
N GLU A 303 -7.72 3.53 17.40
CA GLU A 303 -8.70 2.99 16.45
C GLU A 303 -8.55 1.48 16.25
N VAL A 304 -7.32 0.97 16.19
CA VAL A 304 -7.03 -0.48 16.13
C VAL A 304 -7.65 -1.21 17.31
N SER A 305 -7.45 -0.70 18.52
CA SER A 305 -8.05 -1.29 19.74
C SER A 305 -9.57 -1.36 19.64
N THR A 306 -10.20 -0.28 19.15
CA THR A 306 -11.65 -0.23 18.95
C THR A 306 -12.12 -1.21 17.87
N ASN A 307 -11.39 -1.33 16.77
CA ASN A 307 -11.75 -2.22 15.68
C ASN A 307 -11.56 -3.69 16.07
N LEU A 308 -10.47 -4.06 16.74
CA LEU A 308 -10.25 -5.41 17.24
C LEU A 308 -11.25 -5.82 18.33
N ALA A 309 -11.83 -4.87 19.07
CA ALA A 309 -12.86 -5.18 20.07
C ALA A 309 -14.12 -5.81 19.46
N ARG A 310 -14.35 -5.63 18.14
CA ARG A 310 -15.48 -6.24 17.41
C ARG A 310 -15.27 -7.72 17.11
N LEU A 311 -14.03 -8.17 17.14
CA LEU A 311 -13.67 -9.57 16.89
C LEU A 311 -13.76 -10.31 18.21
N ASP A 312 -14.91 -10.91 18.48
CA ASP A 312 -15.25 -11.49 19.77
C ASP A 312 -15.04 -13.01 19.86
N TRP A 313 -14.67 -13.68 18.73
CA TRP A 313 -14.37 -15.12 18.66
C TRP A 313 -15.53 -16.07 18.96
N ILE A 314 -16.67 -15.54 19.34
CA ILE A 314 -17.84 -16.30 19.70
C ILE A 314 -18.67 -16.61 18.47
N ARG A 315 -18.80 -15.62 17.57
CA ARG A 315 -19.69 -15.70 16.40
C ARG A 315 -18.98 -16.22 15.15
N TYR A 316 -17.68 -16.09 15.07
CA TYR A 316 -16.87 -16.52 13.94
C TYR A 316 -15.39 -16.63 14.36
N GLY A 317 -14.62 -17.36 13.57
CA GLY A 317 -13.21 -17.61 13.84
C GLY A 317 -12.99 -18.88 14.65
N HIS A 318 -11.88 -18.95 15.34
CA HIS A 318 -11.49 -20.09 16.15
C HIS A 318 -11.78 -19.83 17.64
N ILE A 319 -12.35 -20.79 18.31
CA ILE A 319 -12.59 -20.77 19.76
C ILE A 319 -11.48 -21.55 20.45
N SER A 320 -10.92 -21.00 21.54
CA SER A 320 -9.90 -21.65 22.34
C SER A 320 -10.46 -22.91 23.04
N ASP A 321 -9.66 -23.96 23.04
CA ASP A 321 -9.96 -25.20 23.78
C ASP A 321 -9.56 -25.11 25.27
N LEU A 322 -8.97 -23.97 25.70
CA LEU A 322 -8.61 -23.76 27.10
C LEU A 322 -9.85 -23.73 27.99
N SER A 323 -9.76 -24.40 29.16
CA SER A 323 -10.82 -24.34 30.17
C SER A 323 -11.00 -22.92 30.69
N HIS A 324 -12.23 -22.53 30.96
CA HIS A 324 -12.59 -21.23 31.52
C HIS A 324 -13.71 -21.42 32.56
N ASP A 325 -13.59 -20.75 33.70
CA ASP A 325 -14.56 -20.82 34.79
C ASP A 325 -15.66 -19.73 34.66
N ASN A 326 -15.40 -18.71 33.86
CA ASN A 326 -16.32 -17.60 33.67
C ASN A 326 -16.14 -16.93 32.27
N LEU A 327 -17.04 -16.02 31.93
CA LEU A 327 -17.06 -15.33 30.64
C LEU A 327 -15.81 -14.44 30.41
N GLU A 328 -15.27 -13.83 31.45
CA GLU A 328 -14.07 -13.01 31.38
C GLU A 328 -12.85 -13.85 30.99
N GLU A 329 -12.64 -14.98 31.66
CA GLU A 329 -11.57 -15.91 31.30
C GLU A 329 -11.73 -16.48 29.90
N PHE A 330 -12.95 -16.76 29.46
CA PHE A 330 -13.21 -17.17 28.08
C PHE A 330 -12.72 -16.13 27.06
N TYR A 331 -13.04 -14.84 27.27
CA TYR A 331 -12.56 -13.78 26.38
C TYR A 331 -11.05 -13.58 26.47
N VAL A 332 -10.48 -13.65 27.66
CA VAL A 332 -9.02 -13.49 27.85
C VAL A 332 -8.28 -14.62 27.15
N ASN A 333 -8.68 -15.88 27.38
CA ASN A 333 -8.02 -17.06 26.80
C ASN A 333 -8.06 -17.00 25.27
N ASN A 334 -9.23 -16.71 24.67
CA ASN A 334 -9.36 -16.62 23.23
C ASN A 334 -8.45 -15.53 22.64
N ARG A 335 -8.46 -14.31 23.21
CA ARG A 335 -7.61 -13.21 22.71
C ARG A 335 -6.13 -13.44 22.97
N TRP A 336 -5.78 -14.04 24.11
CA TRP A 336 -4.39 -14.30 24.45
C TRP A 336 -3.77 -15.40 23.60
N GLU A 337 -4.49 -16.42 23.29
CA GLU A 337 -3.99 -17.57 22.54
C GLU A 337 -3.72 -17.19 21.07
N TRP A 338 -4.61 -16.42 20.43
CA TRP A 338 -4.66 -16.31 18.99
C TRP A 338 -4.16 -15.00 18.39
N LEU A 339 -3.99 -13.95 19.19
CA LEU A 339 -3.36 -12.73 18.75
C LEU A 339 -1.84 -12.82 18.88
N TRP A 340 -1.13 -12.35 17.87
CA TRP A 340 0.32 -12.17 17.95
C TRP A 340 0.70 -11.15 19.02
N LEU A 341 1.93 -11.24 19.55
CA LEU A 341 2.41 -10.42 20.66
C LEU A 341 2.21 -8.91 20.41
N GLU A 342 2.38 -8.48 19.18
CA GLU A 342 2.23 -7.06 18.84
C GLU A 342 0.78 -6.62 18.81
N SER A 343 -0.11 -7.43 18.26
CA SER A 343 -1.55 -7.19 18.31
C SER A 343 -2.04 -7.07 19.76
N LYS A 344 -1.52 -7.91 20.65
CA LYS A 344 -1.76 -7.84 22.10
C LYS A 344 -1.23 -6.54 22.71
N ARG A 345 0.03 -6.21 22.43
CA ARG A 345 0.70 -4.99 22.93
C ARG A 345 -0.08 -3.74 22.54
N ARG A 346 -0.50 -3.63 21.28
CA ARG A 346 -1.31 -2.50 20.81
C ARG A 346 -2.67 -2.44 21.47
N SER A 347 -3.36 -3.56 21.56
CA SER A 347 -4.68 -3.60 22.21
C SER A 347 -4.62 -3.15 23.67
N ILE A 348 -3.59 -3.53 24.43
CA ILE A 348 -3.42 -3.15 25.84
C ILE A 348 -3.04 -1.67 25.99
N LEU A 349 -1.98 -1.23 25.30
CA LEU A 349 -1.48 0.14 25.43
C LEU A 349 -2.54 1.19 25.09
N TRP A 350 -3.39 0.88 24.12
CA TRP A 350 -4.33 1.88 23.59
C TRP A 350 -5.70 1.83 24.25
N SER A 351 -6.07 0.73 24.84
CA SER A 351 -7.16 0.73 25.82
C SER A 351 -6.88 1.69 26.98
N TYR A 352 -5.59 1.78 27.38
CA TYR A 352 -5.13 2.74 28.37
C TYR A 352 -5.25 4.19 27.88
N VAL A 353 -4.79 4.52 26.66
CA VAL A 353 -4.86 5.88 26.08
C VAL A 353 -6.31 6.34 25.89
N LEU A 354 -7.22 5.44 25.60
CA LEU A 354 -8.66 5.75 25.46
C LEU A 354 -9.41 5.81 26.79
N SER A 355 -8.76 5.46 27.92
CA SER A 355 -9.40 5.58 29.23
C SER A 355 -9.69 7.04 29.58
N ALA A 356 -10.73 7.26 30.41
CA ALA A 356 -11.26 8.59 30.73
C ALA A 356 -10.21 9.61 31.23
N TRP A 357 -9.15 9.15 31.89
CA TRP A 357 -8.09 10.00 32.44
C TRP A 357 -7.04 10.45 31.40
N PHE A 358 -6.90 9.73 30.29
CA PHE A 358 -5.83 9.95 29.31
C PHE A 358 -6.34 10.40 27.94
N TYR A 359 -7.63 10.26 27.68
CA TYR A 359 -8.24 10.61 26.40
C TYR A 359 -7.91 12.05 25.98
N ASP A 360 -8.20 13.04 26.83
CA ASP A 360 -7.94 14.43 26.52
C ASP A 360 -6.46 14.78 26.51
N ALA A 361 -5.67 14.12 27.36
CA ALA A 361 -4.23 14.36 27.45
C ALA A 361 -3.48 13.87 26.20
N TYR A 362 -3.95 12.81 25.55
CA TYR A 362 -3.25 12.20 24.43
C TYR A 362 -4.08 12.24 23.13
N PHE A 363 -5.25 11.61 23.08
CA PHE A 363 -6.00 11.45 21.84
C PHE A 363 -6.50 12.79 21.29
N THR A 364 -7.06 13.65 22.15
CA THR A 364 -7.51 14.99 21.75
C THR A 364 -6.35 15.85 21.27
N LYS A 365 -5.19 15.81 21.93
CA LYS A 365 -4.00 16.57 21.49
C LYS A 365 -3.45 16.04 20.16
N ALA A 366 -3.39 14.73 20.00
CA ALA A 366 -2.93 14.14 18.75
C ALA A 366 -3.85 14.52 17.56
N SER A 367 -5.16 14.57 17.79
CA SER A 367 -6.15 15.03 16.80
C SER A 367 -5.97 16.52 16.46
N GLN A 368 -5.64 17.37 17.44
CA GLN A 368 -5.29 18.77 17.22
C GLN A 368 -4.02 18.92 16.39
N VAL A 369 -2.98 18.13 16.68
CA VAL A 369 -1.74 18.11 15.91
C VAL A 369 -2.02 17.67 14.47
N ARG A 370 -2.89 16.67 14.27
CA ARG A 370 -3.34 16.28 12.92
C ARG A 370 -3.95 17.45 12.15
N THR A 371 -4.80 18.25 12.81
CA THR A 371 -5.39 19.46 12.20
C THR A 371 -4.31 20.46 11.79
N LEU A 372 -3.26 20.65 12.60
CA LEU A 372 -2.16 21.54 12.26
C LEU A 372 -1.34 21.03 11.07
N ILE A 373 -1.12 19.71 10.97
CA ILE A 373 -0.46 19.08 9.83
C ILE A 373 -1.29 19.31 8.54
N ILE A 374 -2.62 19.15 8.60
CA ILE A 374 -3.49 19.42 7.44
C ILE A 374 -3.31 20.86 6.97
N ARG A 375 -3.34 21.83 7.90
CA ARG A 375 -3.17 23.25 7.58
C ARG A 375 -1.78 23.56 6.97
N ASP A 376 -0.72 22.94 7.47
CA ASP A 376 0.63 23.08 6.89
C ASP A 376 0.63 22.69 5.40
N PHE A 377 -0.02 21.58 5.06
CA PHE A 377 -0.14 21.16 3.66
C PHE A 377 -1.05 22.07 2.83
N GLU A 378 -2.19 22.53 3.37
CA GLU A 378 -3.09 23.46 2.70
C GLU A 378 -2.37 24.78 2.36
N GLU A 379 -1.62 25.34 3.31
CA GLU A 379 -0.82 26.55 3.10
C GLU A 379 0.29 26.34 2.03
N ALA A 380 0.88 25.16 2.04
CA ALA A 380 1.89 24.77 1.06
C ALA A 380 1.31 24.71 -0.37
N PHE A 381 0.18 24.05 -0.54
CA PHE A 381 -0.48 23.89 -1.84
C PHE A 381 -1.07 25.18 -2.41
N ASN A 382 -1.19 26.26 -1.62
CA ASN A 382 -1.48 27.58 -2.14
C ASN A 382 -0.30 28.18 -2.95
N LYS A 383 0.90 27.60 -2.87
CA LYS A 383 2.13 28.13 -3.48
C LYS A 383 2.70 27.22 -4.55
N VAL A 384 2.41 25.94 -4.49
CA VAL A 384 2.96 24.89 -5.35
C VAL A 384 1.90 23.91 -5.82
N ASP A 385 2.19 23.21 -6.91
CA ASP A 385 1.28 22.21 -7.47
C ASP A 385 1.43 20.84 -6.79
N VAL A 386 2.67 20.43 -6.50
CA VAL A 386 3.03 19.11 -5.98
C VAL A 386 4.22 19.16 -5.04
N ILE A 387 4.27 18.23 -4.10
CA ILE A 387 5.42 18.02 -3.22
C ILE A 387 6.16 16.78 -3.70
N ALA A 388 7.48 16.89 -3.90
CA ALA A 388 8.37 15.77 -4.22
C ALA A 388 9.33 15.52 -3.05
N CYS A 389 9.41 14.29 -2.58
CA CYS A 389 10.25 13.93 -1.44
C CYS A 389 10.70 12.46 -1.50
N PRO A 390 11.71 12.08 -0.68
CA PRO A 390 12.00 10.68 -0.46
C PRO A 390 10.78 9.96 0.08
N ALA A 391 10.66 8.72 -0.24
CA ALA A 391 9.58 7.90 0.28
C ALA A 391 10.06 7.02 1.47
N SER A 392 11.38 6.80 1.61
CA SER A 392 12.04 6.11 2.74
C SER A 392 13.39 6.74 3.05
N PRO A 393 13.89 6.63 4.30
CA PRO A 393 15.23 7.09 4.64
C PRO A 393 16.35 6.17 4.13
N SER A 394 16.08 4.91 3.84
CA SER A 394 17.08 3.90 3.45
C SER A 394 16.54 2.94 2.40
N VAL A 395 17.42 2.14 1.81
CA VAL A 395 17.04 0.97 0.99
C VAL A 395 16.65 -0.24 1.87
N ALA A 396 16.29 -1.38 1.24
CA ALA A 396 15.86 -2.61 1.93
C ALA A 396 16.88 -3.12 2.96
N TRP A 397 16.43 -3.39 4.19
CA TRP A 397 17.22 -3.98 5.26
C TRP A 397 17.23 -5.51 5.16
N LYS A 398 18.18 -6.16 5.85
CA LYS A 398 18.19 -7.62 5.99
C LYS A 398 17.01 -8.09 6.84
N ILE A 399 16.56 -9.30 6.60
CA ILE A 399 15.56 -9.99 7.40
C ILE A 399 16.05 -10.05 8.85
N TRP A 400 15.21 -9.66 9.81
CA TRP A 400 15.48 -9.58 11.27
C TRP A 400 16.51 -8.52 11.72
N GLU A 401 17.01 -7.66 10.85
CA GLU A 401 18.05 -6.67 11.18
C GLU A 401 17.63 -5.62 12.22
N LYS A 402 16.37 -5.20 12.20
CA LYS A 402 15.86 -4.08 13.04
C LYS A 402 14.84 -4.52 14.09
N ILE A 403 14.67 -5.81 14.32
CA ILE A 403 13.65 -6.31 15.24
C ILE A 403 13.84 -5.83 16.68
N ASP A 404 15.07 -5.58 17.08
CA ASP A 404 15.44 -5.14 18.43
C ASP A 404 15.51 -3.60 18.59
N ASP A 405 15.26 -2.82 17.52
CA ASP A 405 15.32 -1.35 17.54
C ASP A 405 14.03 -0.70 17.02
N PRO A 406 12.95 -0.67 17.82
CA PRO A 406 11.68 -0.08 17.41
C PRO A 406 11.79 1.41 17.03
N LEU A 407 12.73 2.16 17.63
CA LEU A 407 12.88 3.59 17.35
C LEU A 407 13.36 3.85 15.92
N LYS A 408 14.35 3.08 15.43
CA LYS A 408 14.80 3.17 14.04
C LYS A 408 13.69 2.81 13.06
N MET A 409 12.87 1.83 13.42
CA MET A 409 11.69 1.49 12.64
C MET A 409 10.70 2.66 12.57
N TYR A 410 10.45 3.35 13.68
CA TYR A 410 9.55 4.51 13.72
C TYR A 410 10.06 5.71 12.93
N ILE A 411 11.37 5.96 12.93
CA ILE A 411 11.99 7.04 12.14
C ILE A 411 11.79 6.78 10.63
N ALA A 412 11.88 5.54 10.19
CA ALA A 412 11.64 5.19 8.79
C ALA A 412 10.28 5.67 8.27
N ASP A 413 9.33 5.89 9.16
CA ASP A 413 7.96 6.26 8.87
C ASP A 413 7.74 7.78 8.72
N SER A 414 8.73 8.57 9.08
CA SER A 414 8.65 10.05 9.10
C SER A 414 8.24 10.65 7.74
N TYR A 415 8.63 10.02 6.64
CA TYR A 415 8.37 10.50 5.27
C TYR A 415 6.93 10.28 4.78
N THR A 416 6.23 9.38 5.41
CA THR A 416 4.95 8.88 4.88
C THR A 416 3.76 9.23 5.75
N ILE A 417 3.93 9.29 7.06
CA ILE A 417 2.87 9.62 8.02
C ILE A 417 2.20 10.97 7.74
N PRO A 418 2.94 12.07 7.49
CA PRO A 418 2.30 13.38 7.39
C PRO A 418 1.21 13.44 6.32
N ALA A 419 1.51 12.93 5.11
CA ALA A 419 0.54 12.92 4.01
C ALA A 419 -0.69 12.04 4.29
N SER A 420 -0.52 10.92 5.01
CA SER A 420 -1.63 10.06 5.40
C SER A 420 -2.51 10.70 6.48
N LEU A 421 -1.92 11.32 7.50
CA LEU A 421 -2.66 12.09 8.50
C LEU A 421 -3.46 13.23 7.88
N ALA A 422 -2.95 13.83 6.81
CA ALA A 422 -3.62 14.89 6.05
C ALA A 422 -4.59 14.38 4.97
N TRP A 423 -4.79 13.06 4.85
CA TRP A 423 -5.69 12.44 3.85
C TRP A 423 -5.37 12.74 2.38
N LEU A 424 -4.14 13.15 2.10
CA LEU A 424 -3.71 13.57 0.77
C LEU A 424 -3.49 12.40 -0.17
N PRO A 425 -3.79 12.57 -1.46
CA PRO A 425 -3.38 11.62 -2.50
C PRO A 425 -1.88 11.74 -2.77
N TRP A 426 -1.27 10.62 -3.13
CA TRP A 426 0.14 10.57 -3.48
C TRP A 426 0.44 9.40 -4.42
N ILE A 427 1.54 9.50 -5.14
CA ILE A 427 2.11 8.40 -5.93
C ILE A 427 3.58 8.22 -5.57
N CYS A 428 4.01 6.97 -5.49
CA CYS A 428 5.43 6.63 -5.44
C CYS A 428 5.81 5.94 -6.75
N ILE A 429 6.84 6.45 -7.36
CA ILE A 429 7.37 5.95 -8.63
C ILE A 429 8.85 5.59 -8.47
N PRO A 430 9.31 4.49 -9.05
CA PRO A 430 10.74 4.17 -9.05
C PRO A 430 11.54 5.31 -9.69
N CYS A 431 12.66 5.69 -9.09
CA CYS A 431 13.50 6.73 -9.69
C CYS A 431 14.91 6.21 -10.05
N TRP A 432 15.51 5.37 -9.21
CA TRP A 432 16.78 4.73 -9.48
C TRP A 432 17.13 3.70 -8.41
N PHE A 433 18.38 3.25 -8.40
CA PHE A 433 18.95 2.35 -7.41
C PHE A 433 19.97 3.06 -6.55
N ALA A 434 20.09 2.64 -5.29
CA ALA A 434 21.14 3.06 -4.36
C ALA A 434 21.82 1.83 -3.75
N GLU A 435 23.11 1.95 -3.45
CA GLU A 435 23.82 0.92 -2.72
C GLU A 435 23.40 0.92 -1.26
N SER A 436 23.21 -0.28 -0.68
CA SER A 436 23.01 -0.43 0.76
C SER A 436 24.26 0.00 1.53
N GLU A 437 24.06 0.54 2.75
CA GLU A 437 25.18 0.97 3.62
C GLU A 437 25.89 -0.19 4.30
N ASP A 438 25.35 -1.41 4.23
CA ASP A 438 25.97 -2.60 4.80
C ASP A 438 27.19 -3.09 3.97
N GLU A 439 27.91 -4.06 4.50
CA GLU A 439 29.13 -4.61 3.87
C GLU A 439 28.89 -5.20 2.47
N GLU A 440 27.67 -5.64 2.16
CA GLU A 440 27.33 -6.26 0.88
C GLU A 440 27.17 -5.26 -0.27
N LYS A 441 26.89 -3.98 0.03
CA LYS A 441 26.69 -2.89 -0.94
C LYS A 441 25.77 -3.26 -2.10
N LYS A 442 24.66 -3.94 -1.80
CA LYS A 442 23.68 -4.33 -2.81
C LYS A 442 23.02 -3.10 -3.41
N SER A 443 22.95 -3.07 -4.74
CA SER A 443 22.20 -2.06 -5.48
C SER A 443 20.71 -2.37 -5.38
N LEU A 444 19.95 -1.53 -4.70
CA LEU A 444 18.56 -1.72 -4.36
C LEU A 444 17.70 -0.53 -4.80
N PRO A 445 16.44 -0.77 -5.12
CA PRO A 445 15.54 0.27 -5.62
C PRO A 445 15.32 1.46 -4.67
N VAL A 446 15.11 2.65 -5.26
CA VAL A 446 14.73 3.91 -4.57
C VAL A 446 13.56 4.55 -5.30
N TRP A 447 12.67 5.25 -4.56
CA TRP A 447 11.46 5.90 -5.10
C TRP A 447 11.37 7.36 -4.75
N LEU A 448 10.82 8.07 -5.72
CA LEU A 448 10.33 9.43 -5.55
C LEU A 448 8.86 9.39 -5.14
N GLN A 449 8.50 10.04 -4.04
CA GLN A 449 7.13 10.28 -3.62
C GLN A 449 6.66 11.64 -4.13
N LEU A 450 5.51 11.65 -4.81
CA LEU A 450 4.82 12.87 -5.21
C LEU A 450 3.50 12.96 -4.43
N ILE A 451 3.28 14.07 -3.71
CA ILE A 451 2.08 14.31 -2.89
C ILE A 451 1.31 15.48 -3.50
N TRP A 452 -0.01 15.35 -3.60
CA TRP A 452 -0.88 16.30 -4.26
C TRP A 452 -2.02 16.80 -3.36
N PRO A 453 -2.64 17.95 -3.65
CA PRO A 453 -3.87 18.37 -2.99
C PRO A 453 -5.01 17.36 -3.23
N SER A 454 -5.89 17.19 -2.25
CA SER A 454 -7.08 16.35 -2.39
C SER A 454 -7.95 16.83 -3.55
N PHE A 455 -8.63 15.88 -4.22
CA PHE A 455 -9.58 16.11 -5.33
C PHE A 455 -8.96 16.46 -6.69
N TRP A 456 -7.65 16.37 -6.84
CA TRP A 456 -6.92 16.65 -8.08
C TRP A 456 -6.03 15.47 -8.50
N GLU A 457 -6.46 14.26 -8.23
CA GLU A 457 -5.67 13.04 -8.43
C GLU A 457 -5.19 12.85 -9.87
N GLU A 458 -5.95 13.30 -10.87
CA GLU A 458 -5.53 13.22 -12.26
C GLU A 458 -4.23 13.99 -12.56
N LYS A 459 -3.93 15.03 -11.78
CA LYS A 459 -2.70 15.82 -11.96
C LYS A 459 -1.45 15.08 -11.51
N ILE A 460 -1.59 14.18 -10.52
CA ILE A 460 -0.49 13.30 -10.10
C ILE A 460 -0.07 12.41 -11.25
N PHE A 461 -1.05 11.81 -11.94
CA PHE A 461 -0.76 10.95 -13.09
C PHE A 461 -0.07 11.71 -14.23
N GLU A 462 -0.41 12.98 -14.45
CA GLU A 462 0.23 13.83 -15.45
C GLU A 462 1.74 13.93 -15.22
N ILE A 463 2.16 14.30 -13.99
CA ILE A 463 3.59 14.46 -13.65
C ILE A 463 4.31 13.12 -13.62
N ALA A 464 3.71 12.13 -12.98
CA ALA A 464 4.29 10.80 -12.88
C ALA A 464 4.50 10.15 -14.26
N ASN A 465 3.56 10.34 -15.20
CA ASN A 465 3.67 9.84 -16.57
C ASN A 465 4.80 10.51 -17.35
N VAL A 466 4.99 11.82 -17.21
CA VAL A 466 6.12 12.53 -17.87
C VAL A 466 7.44 11.99 -17.32
N PHE A 467 7.56 11.84 -16.02
CA PHE A 467 8.75 11.29 -15.38
C PHE A 467 9.02 9.84 -15.84
N GLU A 468 7.99 8.98 -15.81
CA GLU A 468 8.08 7.58 -16.24
C GLU A 468 8.55 7.48 -17.70
N LYS A 469 7.97 8.26 -18.63
CA LYS A 469 8.31 8.20 -20.05
C LYS A 469 9.72 8.70 -20.35
N GLN A 470 10.21 9.66 -19.61
CA GLN A 470 11.54 10.22 -19.86
C GLN A 470 12.65 9.39 -19.22
N THR A 471 12.42 8.87 -18.03
CA THR A 471 13.41 8.04 -17.32
C THR A 471 13.42 6.61 -17.80
N LYS A 472 12.29 6.09 -18.31
CA LYS A 472 12.09 4.71 -18.79
C LYS A 472 12.57 3.66 -17.80
N TRP A 473 12.39 3.92 -16.52
CA TRP A 473 12.86 3.05 -15.44
C TRP A 473 12.26 1.64 -15.54
N TYR A 474 11.04 1.50 -16.08
CA TYR A 474 10.36 0.23 -16.25
C TYR A 474 11.00 -0.70 -17.30
N GLU A 475 11.81 -0.15 -18.21
CA GLU A 475 12.55 -0.93 -19.22
C GLU A 475 13.88 -1.50 -18.68
N LYS A 476 14.35 -1.02 -17.54
CA LYS A 476 15.76 -1.11 -17.17
C LYS A 476 16.16 -2.32 -16.33
N MET A 477 15.22 -3.04 -15.66
CA MET A 477 15.66 -4.11 -14.76
C MET A 477 14.65 -5.24 -14.55
N ILE A 478 15.20 -6.43 -14.58
CA ILE A 478 14.59 -7.70 -14.18
C ILE A 478 15.42 -8.22 -13.02
N PRO A 479 14.83 -8.68 -11.89
CA PRO A 479 15.58 -9.34 -10.84
C PRO A 479 16.43 -10.50 -11.38
N ALA A 480 17.71 -10.57 -11.01
CA ALA A 480 18.72 -11.43 -11.64
C ALA A 480 18.44 -12.95 -11.62
N TRP A 481 17.48 -13.42 -10.81
CA TRP A 481 17.12 -14.84 -10.70
C TRP A 481 15.86 -15.25 -11.51
N PHE A 482 15.27 -14.31 -12.25
CA PHE A 482 14.22 -14.60 -13.20
C PHE A 482 14.81 -15.14 -14.49
N GLU A 483 14.99 -16.44 -14.54
CA GLU A 483 15.20 -17.17 -15.79
C GLU A 483 13.83 -17.63 -16.32
N ASP A 484 13.64 -17.52 -17.63
CA ASP A 484 12.47 -18.05 -18.33
C ASP A 484 12.45 -19.57 -18.41
#